data_e5076c4a5a3085171f5a926085db75ba
#
_entry.id   e5076c4a5a3085171f5a926085db75ba
#
_cell.length_a   1.000
_cell.length_b   1.000
_cell.length_c   1.000
_cell.angle_alpha   90.00
_cell.angle_beta   90.00
_cell.angle_gamma   90.00
#
_symmetry.space_group_name_H-M   'P 1'
#
loop_
_entity.id
_entity.type
_entity.pdbx_description
1 polymer ?
#
loop_
_entity_poly.entity_id
_entity_poly.type
_entity_poly.pdbx_seq_one_letter_code
_entity_poly.pdbx_strand_id
1 'polypeptide(L)'
;VTVTPDQPKTPGTPVDPNNPDGPKYPAGLEEKDLNKTVTRTITYVYADGTPVLNEDGTPKTVTQEAKFTREAKVNLVTGDVTYGDWTPAQDLAEVKSPVVKGFLADKATVPTTKVTADSKDTTEVVTYKPIGSWIPNIPGQPTNPIKYPNDPQDPTKPGQPTEVLPYVPGFTPEDKDGNPLKPVDPTDPTKGYVVPNIPTDPSQDTVINYVANKAKLVVKYVDEKGKDLIPAETTEGKVGDEYTTTGKVIPGHLLVRVEGDAKGKIGKDGSTVTYVYKPIGSWIPNIPGQPTNPIKYPNDPQDPT
;
A
#
# COMPACT_ATOMS: atom_id res chain seq x y z
N VAL A 1 -24.03 32.20 -56.67
CA VAL A 1 -22.80 31.44 -56.67
C VAL A 1 -22.73 30.71 -55.29
N THR A 2 -22.37 29.44 -55.31
CA THR A 2 -22.16 28.64 -54.11
C THR A 2 -20.68 28.63 -53.78
N VAL A 3 -20.35 28.89 -52.51
CA VAL A 3 -18.99 28.79 -51.98
C VAL A 3 -18.95 27.62 -51.00
N THR A 4 -18.01 26.71 -51.22
CA THR A 4 -17.87 25.50 -50.42
C THR A 4 -16.79 25.65 -49.33
N PRO A 5 -16.87 24.92 -48.23
CA PRO A 5 -15.94 25.08 -47.09
C PRO A 5 -14.51 24.67 -47.41
N ASP A 6 -14.31 23.81 -48.40
CA ASP A 6 -12.98 23.40 -48.88
C ASP A 6 -12.31 24.43 -49.83
N GLN A 7 -13.10 25.40 -50.30
CA GLN A 7 -12.63 26.48 -51.18
C GLN A 7 -13.10 27.86 -50.69
N PRO A 8 -12.68 28.29 -49.52
CA PRO A 8 -13.07 29.58 -48.97
C PRO A 8 -12.55 30.73 -49.86
N LYS A 9 -13.18 31.89 -49.75
CA LYS A 9 -12.87 33.06 -50.55
C LYS A 9 -12.48 34.25 -49.69
N THR A 10 -11.47 34.96 -50.14
CA THR A 10 -11.01 36.20 -49.51
C THR A 10 -11.83 37.39 -50.03
N PRO A 11 -12.35 38.25 -49.11
CA PRO A 11 -13.09 39.45 -49.56
C PRO A 11 -12.30 40.30 -50.54
N GLY A 12 -12.99 40.80 -51.56
CA GLY A 12 -12.41 41.68 -52.56
C GLY A 12 -11.68 40.99 -53.74
N THR A 13 -11.60 39.63 -53.72
CA THR A 13 -11.06 38.89 -54.84
C THR A 13 -12.10 38.78 -55.93
N PRO A 14 -11.70 38.88 -57.23
CA PRO A 14 -12.61 38.74 -58.39
C PRO A 14 -13.26 37.34 -58.40
N VAL A 15 -14.55 37.26 -58.67
CA VAL A 15 -15.24 35.97 -58.83
C VAL A 15 -14.73 35.24 -60.04
N ASP A 16 -14.49 35.97 -61.12
CA ASP A 16 -13.83 35.48 -62.34
C ASP A 16 -12.40 36.05 -62.43
N PRO A 17 -11.38 35.17 -62.27
CA PRO A 17 -9.97 35.58 -62.31
C PRO A 17 -9.60 36.25 -63.65
N ASN A 18 -10.33 35.93 -64.70
CA ASN A 18 -10.11 36.55 -66.08
C ASN A 18 -10.79 37.90 -66.25
N ASN A 19 -11.63 38.32 -65.31
CA ASN A 19 -12.29 39.58 -65.24
C ASN A 19 -12.07 40.33 -63.95
N PRO A 20 -10.89 40.89 -63.69
CA PRO A 20 -10.53 41.50 -62.41
C PRO A 20 -11.36 42.72 -62.02
N ASP A 21 -12.04 43.36 -63.03
CA ASP A 21 -12.96 44.50 -62.82
C ASP A 21 -14.42 44.07 -62.58
N GLY A 22 -14.69 42.77 -62.67
CA GLY A 22 -16.02 42.19 -62.44
C GLY A 22 -16.42 42.10 -60.98
N PRO A 23 -17.49 41.36 -60.70
CA PRO A 23 -17.95 41.16 -59.30
C PRO A 23 -16.86 40.63 -58.44
N LYS A 24 -16.82 41.11 -57.17
CA LYS A 24 -15.90 40.67 -56.11
C LYS A 24 -16.65 39.84 -55.08
N TYR A 25 -15.94 38.92 -54.45
CA TYR A 25 -16.50 38.20 -53.29
C TYR A 25 -16.69 39.15 -52.10
N PRO A 26 -17.86 39.13 -51.41
CA PRO A 26 -18.07 39.88 -50.19
C PRO A 26 -17.38 39.22 -49.01
N ALA A 27 -17.42 39.88 -47.85
CA ALA A 27 -17.01 39.27 -46.57
C ALA A 27 -17.96 38.13 -46.15
N GLY A 28 -17.51 37.21 -45.30
CA GLY A 28 -18.31 36.12 -44.78
C GLY A 28 -18.11 34.77 -45.47
N LEU A 29 -17.07 34.65 -46.31
CA LEU A 29 -16.79 33.44 -47.11
C LEU A 29 -15.41 32.84 -46.82
N GLU A 30 -14.78 33.28 -45.74
CA GLU A 30 -13.46 32.81 -45.35
C GLU A 30 -13.53 31.45 -44.64
N GLU A 31 -12.37 30.84 -44.40
CA GLU A 31 -12.23 29.59 -43.67
C GLU A 31 -13.04 29.61 -42.38
N LYS A 32 -12.86 30.64 -41.54
CA LYS A 32 -13.54 30.82 -40.27
C LYS A 32 -15.06 30.90 -40.34
N ASP A 33 -15.61 31.29 -41.49
CA ASP A 33 -17.05 31.44 -41.71
C ASP A 33 -17.72 30.15 -42.12
N LEU A 34 -16.97 29.25 -42.76
CA LEU A 34 -17.47 28.02 -43.36
C LEU A 34 -17.01 26.75 -42.67
N ASN A 35 -16.06 26.87 -41.77
CA ASN A 35 -15.48 25.74 -41.00
C ASN A 35 -15.44 26.08 -39.52
N LYS A 36 -15.74 25.11 -38.71
CA LYS A 36 -15.69 25.25 -37.26
C LYS A 36 -15.20 23.97 -36.62
N THR A 37 -14.36 24.09 -35.60
CA THR A 37 -13.86 22.95 -34.81
C THR A 37 -14.30 23.14 -33.38
N VAL A 38 -14.85 22.08 -32.79
CA VAL A 38 -15.19 22.01 -31.37
C VAL A 38 -14.24 21.02 -30.73
N THR A 39 -13.54 21.45 -29.69
CA THR A 39 -12.49 20.69 -29.04
C THR A 39 -12.87 20.35 -27.62
N ARG A 40 -12.63 19.10 -27.21
CA ARG A 40 -12.65 18.67 -25.84
C ARG A 40 -11.24 18.23 -25.42
N THR A 41 -10.70 18.86 -24.38
CA THR A 41 -9.40 18.50 -23.82
C THR A 41 -9.62 17.80 -22.49
N ILE A 42 -8.99 16.64 -22.30
CA ILE A 42 -9.01 15.88 -21.07
C ILE A 42 -7.63 15.97 -20.46
N THR A 43 -7.54 16.44 -19.22
CA THR A 43 -6.30 16.51 -18.45
C THR A 43 -6.34 15.56 -17.28
N TYR A 44 -5.18 15.04 -16.92
CA TYR A 44 -5.01 14.07 -15.83
C TYR A 44 -4.06 14.68 -14.81
N VAL A 45 -4.54 14.88 -13.59
CA VAL A 45 -3.78 15.56 -12.54
C VAL A 45 -3.82 14.76 -11.25
N TYR A 46 -2.80 14.96 -10.40
CA TYR A 46 -2.83 14.51 -9.02
C TYR A 46 -3.63 15.49 -8.16
N ALA A 47 -3.95 15.07 -6.93
CA ALA A 47 -4.76 15.88 -6.01
C ALA A 47 -4.12 17.24 -5.68
N ASP A 48 -2.79 17.35 -5.76
CA ASP A 48 -2.05 18.60 -5.57
C ASP A 48 -2.05 19.51 -6.82
N GLY A 49 -2.70 19.09 -7.90
CA GLY A 49 -2.77 19.83 -9.16
C GLY A 49 -1.63 19.58 -10.13
N THR A 50 -0.62 18.82 -9.76
CA THR A 50 0.48 18.48 -10.67
C THR A 50 0.01 17.50 -11.74
N PRO A 51 0.51 17.59 -12.98
CA PRO A 51 0.05 16.73 -14.05
C PRO A 51 0.59 15.29 -13.91
N VAL A 52 -0.24 14.33 -14.31
CA VAL A 52 0.20 12.97 -14.59
C VAL A 52 1.04 13.02 -15.86
N LEU A 53 2.22 12.42 -15.86
CA LEU A 53 3.16 12.50 -16.95
C LEU A 53 3.15 11.25 -17.83
N ASN A 54 3.40 11.45 -19.12
CA ASN A 54 3.78 10.38 -20.03
C ASN A 54 5.21 9.90 -19.73
N GLU A 55 5.63 8.80 -20.34
CA GLU A 55 6.99 8.26 -20.18
C GLU A 55 8.08 9.25 -20.60
N ASP A 56 7.78 10.14 -21.57
CA ASP A 56 8.71 11.18 -22.03
C ASP A 56 8.77 12.42 -21.13
N GLY A 57 8.02 12.43 -20.03
CA GLY A 57 7.98 13.55 -19.07
C GLY A 57 7.01 14.67 -19.44
N THR A 58 6.27 14.57 -20.55
CA THR A 58 5.24 15.55 -20.91
C THR A 58 3.93 15.27 -20.18
N PRO A 59 3.10 16.31 -19.91
CA PRO A 59 1.78 16.11 -19.34
C PRO A 59 0.90 15.21 -20.20
N LYS A 60 0.23 14.27 -19.56
CA LYS A 60 -0.73 13.39 -20.22
C LYS A 60 -2.01 14.16 -20.49
N THR A 61 -2.40 14.24 -21.77
CA THR A 61 -3.63 14.89 -22.19
C THR A 61 -4.26 14.11 -23.33
N VAL A 62 -5.57 14.22 -23.48
CA VAL A 62 -6.31 13.73 -24.64
C VAL A 62 -7.05 14.89 -25.25
N THR A 63 -6.88 15.11 -26.54
CA THR A 63 -7.59 16.13 -27.27
C THR A 63 -8.49 15.47 -28.33
N GLN A 64 -9.77 15.81 -28.29
CA GLN A 64 -10.76 15.33 -29.25
C GLN A 64 -11.33 16.52 -30.02
N GLU A 65 -11.53 16.34 -31.31
CA GLU A 65 -12.05 17.38 -32.16
C GLU A 65 -13.24 16.87 -32.97
N ALA A 66 -14.26 17.73 -33.10
CA ALA A 66 -15.35 17.58 -34.06
C ALA A 66 -15.31 18.74 -35.06
N LYS A 67 -15.28 18.42 -36.32
CA LYS A 67 -15.23 19.42 -37.40
C LYS A 67 -16.58 19.53 -38.07
N PHE A 68 -17.03 20.78 -38.23
CA PHE A 68 -18.29 21.13 -38.87
C PHE A 68 -18.04 22.04 -40.04
N THR A 69 -18.83 21.90 -41.09
CA THR A 69 -18.73 22.69 -42.30
C THR A 69 -20.11 23.14 -42.74
N ARG A 70 -20.16 24.25 -43.48
CA ARG A 70 -21.36 24.74 -44.14
C ARG A 70 -20.98 25.39 -45.46
N GLU A 71 -21.95 25.44 -46.37
CA GLU A 71 -21.84 26.19 -47.60
C GLU A 71 -22.43 27.57 -47.43
N ALA A 72 -22.07 28.47 -48.36
CA ALA A 72 -22.67 29.78 -48.48
C ALA A 72 -23.12 30.04 -49.92
N LYS A 73 -24.23 30.75 -50.07
CA LYS A 73 -24.71 31.26 -51.33
C LYS A 73 -24.54 32.76 -51.37
N VAL A 74 -24.02 33.27 -52.45
CA VAL A 74 -23.74 34.70 -52.67
C VAL A 74 -24.61 35.24 -53.81
N ASN A 75 -25.34 36.27 -53.45
CA ASN A 75 -25.99 37.08 -54.51
C ASN A 75 -25.00 38.13 -55.05
N LEU A 76 -24.48 37.93 -56.24
CA LEU A 76 -23.48 38.81 -56.81
C LEU A 76 -23.97 40.18 -57.11
N VAL A 77 -25.32 40.38 -57.23
CA VAL A 77 -25.91 41.69 -57.50
C VAL A 77 -25.99 42.53 -56.23
N THR A 78 -26.43 41.94 -55.14
CA THR A 78 -26.65 42.64 -53.88
C THR A 78 -25.46 42.48 -52.88
N GLY A 79 -24.62 41.49 -53.08
CA GLY A 79 -23.54 41.15 -52.18
C GLY A 79 -24.02 40.37 -50.90
N ASP A 80 -25.30 39.95 -50.86
CA ASP A 80 -25.84 39.21 -49.71
C ASP A 80 -25.29 37.78 -49.66
N VAL A 81 -24.95 37.36 -48.45
CA VAL A 81 -24.47 35.99 -48.14
C VAL A 81 -25.54 35.25 -47.32
N THR A 82 -25.92 34.09 -47.80
CA THR A 82 -26.83 33.18 -47.10
C THR A 82 -26.12 31.88 -46.79
N TYR A 83 -26.05 31.50 -45.53
CA TYR A 83 -25.41 30.26 -45.11
C TYR A 83 -26.39 29.09 -45.14
N GLY A 84 -25.90 27.94 -45.60
CA GLY A 84 -26.58 26.67 -45.39
C GLY A 84 -26.46 26.19 -43.94
N ASP A 85 -27.07 25.05 -43.70
CA ASP A 85 -26.96 24.43 -42.36
C ASP A 85 -25.55 23.86 -42.13
N TRP A 86 -25.11 23.93 -40.90
CA TRP A 86 -23.93 23.19 -40.48
C TRP A 86 -24.16 21.68 -40.62
N THR A 87 -23.08 20.94 -40.89
CA THR A 87 -23.11 19.48 -40.82
C THR A 87 -23.65 19.03 -39.45
N PRO A 88 -24.29 17.83 -39.40
CA PRO A 88 -25.00 17.38 -38.19
C PRO A 88 -24.11 17.24 -36.96
N ALA A 89 -24.76 17.19 -35.78
CA ALA A 89 -24.11 16.89 -34.54
C ALA A 89 -23.23 15.63 -34.63
N GLN A 90 -22.14 15.66 -33.93
CA GLN A 90 -21.17 14.57 -33.85
C GLN A 90 -20.95 14.16 -32.38
N ASP A 91 -20.51 12.92 -32.18
CA ASP A 91 -20.13 12.44 -30.84
C ASP A 91 -18.63 12.56 -30.65
N LEU A 92 -18.24 13.15 -29.52
CA LEU A 92 -16.91 12.97 -28.96
C LEU A 92 -16.94 11.70 -28.14
N ALA A 93 -16.22 10.68 -28.56
CA ALA A 93 -16.29 9.35 -28.00
C ALA A 93 -15.86 9.30 -26.55
N GLU A 94 -16.37 8.31 -25.79
CA GLU A 94 -15.94 8.00 -24.46
C GLU A 94 -14.41 7.77 -24.40
N VAL A 95 -13.78 8.28 -23.36
CA VAL A 95 -12.35 8.08 -23.10
C VAL A 95 -12.19 7.43 -21.74
N LYS A 96 -11.60 6.24 -21.70
CA LYS A 96 -11.28 5.54 -20.46
C LYS A 96 -10.09 6.21 -19.79
N SER A 97 -10.20 6.44 -18.48
CA SER A 97 -9.09 6.95 -17.70
C SER A 97 -7.98 5.90 -17.56
N PRO A 98 -6.72 6.28 -17.68
CA PRO A 98 -5.62 5.34 -17.50
C PRO A 98 -5.50 4.90 -16.05
N VAL A 99 -5.00 3.67 -15.82
CA VAL A 99 -4.59 3.19 -14.50
C VAL A 99 -3.23 3.79 -14.19
N VAL A 100 -3.13 4.47 -13.04
CA VAL A 100 -1.87 5.06 -12.55
C VAL A 100 -1.47 4.33 -11.29
N LYS A 101 -0.34 3.63 -11.31
CA LYS A 101 0.11 2.81 -10.20
C LYS A 101 0.26 3.63 -8.92
N GLY A 102 -0.36 3.15 -7.84
CA GLY A 102 -0.34 3.80 -6.54
C GLY A 102 -1.36 4.92 -6.35
N PHE A 103 -2.23 5.13 -7.35
CA PHE A 103 -3.25 6.18 -7.32
C PHE A 103 -4.58 5.66 -7.87
N LEU A 104 -5.68 6.30 -7.46
CA LEU A 104 -7.02 6.02 -7.99
C LEU A 104 -7.61 7.27 -8.61
N ALA A 105 -8.20 7.09 -9.80
CA ALA A 105 -8.91 8.15 -10.50
C ALA A 105 -10.28 8.42 -9.87
N ASP A 106 -10.74 9.67 -9.94
CA ASP A 106 -12.10 10.03 -9.54
C ASP A 106 -13.17 9.68 -10.58
N LYS A 107 -12.74 9.41 -11.82
CA LYS A 107 -13.61 9.03 -12.93
C LYS A 107 -13.02 7.84 -13.67
N ALA A 108 -13.81 6.80 -13.88
CA ALA A 108 -13.39 5.66 -14.68
C ALA A 108 -13.30 6.02 -16.16
N THR A 109 -14.20 6.90 -16.61
CA THR A 109 -14.32 7.35 -18.00
C THR A 109 -14.73 8.82 -18.06
N VAL A 110 -14.38 9.49 -19.15
CA VAL A 110 -15.03 10.72 -19.58
C VAL A 110 -16.06 10.29 -20.61
N PRO A 111 -17.36 10.52 -20.39
CA PRO A 111 -18.39 9.93 -21.22
C PRO A 111 -18.48 10.54 -22.62
N THR A 112 -19.10 9.83 -23.52
CA THR A 112 -19.45 10.34 -24.86
C THR A 112 -20.29 11.60 -24.72
N THR A 113 -19.95 12.63 -25.47
CA THR A 113 -20.68 13.91 -25.49
C THR A 113 -21.03 14.26 -26.92
N LYS A 114 -22.31 14.57 -27.15
CA LYS A 114 -22.77 15.06 -28.44
C LYS A 114 -22.51 16.57 -28.56
N VAL A 115 -21.87 16.99 -29.64
CA VAL A 115 -21.56 18.40 -29.92
C VAL A 115 -22.12 18.83 -31.26
N THR A 116 -22.42 20.13 -31.35
CA THR A 116 -22.84 20.79 -32.60
C THR A 116 -21.85 21.89 -32.93
N ALA A 117 -22.02 22.53 -34.09
CA ALA A 117 -21.22 23.68 -34.47
C ALA A 117 -21.34 24.86 -33.48
N ASP A 118 -22.43 24.93 -32.70
CA ASP A 118 -22.67 25.95 -31.69
C ASP A 118 -22.11 25.61 -30.34
N SER A 119 -21.58 24.38 -30.13
CA SER A 119 -20.97 23.97 -28.88
C SER A 119 -19.66 24.72 -28.65
N LYS A 120 -19.38 24.99 -27.35
CA LYS A 120 -18.12 25.59 -26.93
C LYS A 120 -17.07 24.51 -26.70
N ASP A 121 -15.82 24.89 -26.80
CA ASP A 121 -14.71 24.06 -26.36
C ASP A 121 -14.82 23.77 -24.87
N THR A 122 -14.49 22.56 -24.47
CA THR A 122 -14.58 22.10 -23.09
C THR A 122 -13.28 21.47 -22.61
N THR A 123 -13.07 21.52 -21.30
CA THR A 123 -11.98 20.83 -20.62
C THR A 123 -12.57 19.96 -19.53
N GLU A 124 -12.15 18.69 -19.50
CA GLU A 124 -12.46 17.73 -18.45
C GLU A 124 -11.20 17.41 -17.67
N VAL A 125 -11.32 17.28 -16.35
CA VAL A 125 -10.20 16.97 -15.46
C VAL A 125 -10.47 15.66 -14.76
N VAL A 126 -9.53 14.73 -14.84
CA VAL A 126 -9.53 13.49 -14.07
C VAL A 126 -8.47 13.63 -12.99
N THR A 127 -8.89 13.50 -11.73
CA THR A 127 -8.03 13.69 -10.56
C THR A 127 -7.68 12.36 -9.92
N TYR A 128 -6.39 12.16 -9.63
CA TYR A 128 -5.84 10.95 -9.02
C TYR A 128 -5.44 11.22 -7.58
N LYS A 129 -5.93 10.37 -6.68
CA LYS A 129 -5.59 10.40 -5.25
C LYS A 129 -4.72 9.22 -4.88
N PRO A 130 -3.78 9.35 -3.92
CA PRO A 130 -2.96 8.23 -3.48
C PRO A 130 -3.81 7.10 -2.90
N ILE A 131 -3.43 5.88 -3.23
CA ILE A 131 -3.94 4.68 -2.55
C ILE A 131 -3.29 4.59 -1.18
N GLY A 132 -4.02 4.07 -0.18
CA GLY A 132 -3.48 3.73 1.12
C GLY A 132 -2.63 2.45 1.11
N SER A 133 -2.21 2.02 2.30
CA SER A 133 -1.30 0.89 2.48
C SER A 133 -1.67 0.07 3.71
N TRP A 134 -1.28 -1.21 3.72
CA TRP A 134 -1.14 -1.97 4.95
C TRP A 134 0.17 -1.54 5.61
N ILE A 135 0.09 -1.21 6.90
CA ILE A 135 1.25 -0.72 7.66
C ILE A 135 1.56 -1.70 8.79
N PRO A 136 2.51 -2.64 8.56
CA PRO A 136 2.92 -3.57 9.62
C PRO A 136 3.83 -2.87 10.62
N ASN A 137 3.35 -2.72 11.86
CA ASN A 137 4.12 -2.22 12.98
C ASN A 137 4.81 -3.39 13.68
N ILE A 138 6.09 -3.57 13.38
CA ILE A 138 6.92 -4.62 13.97
C ILE A 138 7.85 -3.97 14.99
N PRO A 139 7.79 -4.37 16.28
CA PRO A 139 8.65 -3.79 17.30
C PRO A 139 10.13 -3.87 16.94
N GLY A 140 10.83 -2.74 17.07
CA GLY A 140 12.26 -2.65 16.79
C GLY A 140 12.65 -2.61 15.32
N GLN A 141 11.69 -2.57 14.40
CA GLN A 141 11.95 -2.51 12.96
C GLN A 141 11.36 -1.24 12.33
N PRO A 142 11.98 -0.72 11.26
CA PRO A 142 11.38 0.38 10.51
C PRO A 142 10.08 -0.06 9.85
N THR A 143 9.15 0.88 9.70
CA THR A 143 7.88 0.64 9.05
C THR A 143 8.06 0.56 7.54
N ASN A 144 7.63 -0.54 6.93
CA ASN A 144 7.61 -0.75 5.49
C ASN A 144 6.17 -0.91 5.01
N PRO A 145 5.50 0.20 4.62
CA PRO A 145 4.14 0.13 4.12
C PRO A 145 4.03 -0.73 2.86
N ILE A 146 2.95 -1.51 2.77
CA ILE A 146 2.62 -2.31 1.60
C ILE A 146 1.44 -1.64 0.93
N LYS A 147 1.66 -0.98 -0.19
CA LYS A 147 0.60 -0.31 -0.95
C LYS A 147 -0.49 -1.27 -1.37
N TYR A 148 -1.75 -0.83 -1.26
CA TYR A 148 -2.85 -1.58 -1.88
C TYR A 148 -2.62 -1.62 -3.40
N PRO A 149 -2.94 -2.72 -4.06
CA PRO A 149 -2.76 -2.81 -5.51
C PRO A 149 -3.82 -2.00 -6.27
N ASN A 150 -3.48 -1.59 -7.50
CA ASN A 150 -4.46 -1.09 -8.45
C ASN A 150 -5.25 -2.25 -9.06
N ASP A 151 -6.53 -1.99 -9.37
CA ASP A 151 -7.29 -2.86 -10.27
C ASP A 151 -6.80 -2.58 -11.72
N PRO A 152 -6.34 -3.59 -12.46
CA PRO A 152 -5.82 -3.37 -13.80
C PRO A 152 -6.90 -2.98 -14.83
N GLN A 153 -8.18 -3.17 -14.51
CA GLN A 153 -9.30 -2.88 -15.39
C GLN A 153 -10.10 -1.65 -14.99
N ASP A 154 -10.04 -1.24 -13.73
CA ASP A 154 -10.80 -0.10 -13.21
C ASP A 154 -9.85 0.87 -12.49
N PRO A 155 -9.58 2.04 -13.10
CA PRO A 155 -8.65 3.03 -12.53
C PRO A 155 -9.14 3.68 -11.23
N THR A 156 -10.43 3.49 -10.87
CA THR A 156 -11.05 4.10 -9.68
C THR A 156 -11.04 3.20 -8.45
N LYS A 157 -10.62 1.93 -8.58
CA LYS A 157 -10.71 0.92 -7.52
C LYS A 157 -9.37 0.26 -7.25
N PRO A 158 -9.12 -0.16 -6.00
CA PRO A 158 -8.02 -1.05 -5.70
C PRO A 158 -8.31 -2.45 -6.27
N GLY A 159 -7.23 -3.17 -6.57
CA GLY A 159 -7.29 -4.55 -7.05
C GLY A 159 -7.30 -5.57 -5.91
N GLN A 160 -7.29 -6.85 -6.29
CA GLN A 160 -7.18 -7.95 -5.34
C GLN A 160 -5.78 -8.01 -4.75
N PRO A 161 -5.66 -8.18 -3.42
CA PRO A 161 -4.36 -8.31 -2.78
C PRO A 161 -3.58 -9.51 -3.30
N THR A 162 -2.31 -9.31 -3.63
CA THR A 162 -1.36 -10.36 -4.01
C THR A 162 -0.23 -10.50 -2.99
N GLU A 163 -0.10 -9.53 -2.10
CA GLU A 163 0.92 -9.48 -1.06
C GLU A 163 0.45 -10.22 0.19
N VAL A 164 1.43 -10.72 0.96
CA VAL A 164 1.21 -11.30 2.28
C VAL A 164 1.97 -10.50 3.33
N LEU A 165 1.48 -10.50 4.56
CA LEU A 165 2.19 -9.92 5.68
C LEU A 165 3.32 -10.84 6.13
N PRO A 166 4.48 -10.27 6.51
CA PRO A 166 5.64 -11.09 6.86
C PRO A 166 5.42 -11.88 8.15
N TYR A 167 6.03 -13.07 8.21
CA TYR A 167 6.22 -13.80 9.45
C TYR A 167 7.36 -13.17 10.24
N VAL A 168 7.13 -12.90 11.52
CA VAL A 168 8.15 -12.41 12.45
C VAL A 168 8.21 -13.37 13.65
N PRO A 169 9.34 -14.05 13.87
CA PRO A 169 9.45 -15.01 14.98
C PRO A 169 9.12 -14.35 16.32
N GLY A 170 8.26 -14.99 17.09
CA GLY A 170 7.87 -14.52 18.42
C GLY A 170 6.74 -13.49 18.45
N PHE A 171 6.23 -13.09 17.29
CA PHE A 171 5.15 -12.10 17.17
C PHE A 171 3.99 -12.63 16.35
N THR A 172 2.80 -12.10 16.63
CA THR A 172 1.58 -12.37 15.86
C THR A 172 0.99 -11.05 15.39
N PRO A 173 0.70 -10.88 14.11
CA PRO A 173 0.03 -9.69 13.61
C PRO A 173 -1.44 -9.72 14.02
N GLU A 174 -1.94 -8.56 14.46
CA GLU A 174 -3.33 -8.35 14.84
C GLU A 174 -3.94 -7.18 14.07
N ASP A 175 -5.25 -7.25 13.83
CA ASP A 175 -6.00 -6.14 13.27
C ASP A 175 -6.22 -5.03 14.32
N LYS A 176 -6.90 -3.95 13.90
CA LYS A 176 -7.21 -2.81 14.79
C LYS A 176 -8.04 -3.17 16.01
N ASP A 177 -8.77 -4.27 15.96
CA ASP A 177 -9.65 -4.74 17.05
C ASP A 177 -8.96 -5.75 17.95
N GLY A 178 -7.67 -6.03 17.72
CA GLY A 178 -6.89 -6.99 18.50
C GLY A 178 -7.11 -8.45 18.10
N ASN A 179 -7.76 -8.70 16.96
CA ASN A 179 -7.95 -10.07 16.47
C ASN A 179 -6.72 -10.53 15.68
N PRO A 180 -6.18 -11.74 16.02
CA PRO A 180 -5.08 -12.29 15.26
C PRO A 180 -5.44 -12.51 13.79
N LEU A 181 -4.51 -12.19 12.89
CA LEU A 181 -4.67 -12.47 11.48
C LEU A 181 -4.42 -13.94 11.19
N LYS A 182 -5.06 -14.43 10.13
CA LYS A 182 -4.94 -15.83 9.73
C LYS A 182 -3.64 -16.04 8.94
N PRO A 183 -2.87 -17.10 9.21
CA PRO A 183 -1.79 -17.51 8.33
C PRO A 183 -2.30 -17.84 6.93
N VAL A 184 -1.48 -17.57 5.91
CA VAL A 184 -1.78 -18.01 4.53
C VAL A 184 -1.88 -19.52 4.47
N ASP A 185 -0.97 -20.22 5.15
CA ASP A 185 -1.02 -21.67 5.35
C ASP A 185 -1.24 -21.94 6.85
N PRO A 186 -2.40 -22.47 7.26
CA PRO A 186 -2.68 -22.73 8.67
C PRO A 186 -1.69 -23.69 9.33
N THR A 187 -0.98 -24.51 8.56
CA THR A 187 0.01 -25.47 9.07
C THR A 187 1.42 -24.91 9.14
N ASP A 188 1.66 -23.75 8.50
CA ASP A 188 2.98 -23.14 8.43
C ASP A 188 2.89 -21.61 8.45
N PRO A 189 2.92 -20.98 9.63
CA PRO A 189 2.86 -19.51 9.74
C PRO A 189 4.06 -18.80 9.12
N THR A 190 5.18 -19.50 8.87
CA THR A 190 6.37 -18.90 8.27
C THR A 190 6.14 -18.42 6.83
N LYS A 191 5.07 -18.87 6.19
CA LYS A 191 4.66 -18.43 4.85
C LYS A 191 3.97 -17.07 4.86
N GLY A 192 3.73 -16.49 6.01
CA GLY A 192 3.12 -15.18 6.16
C GLY A 192 1.63 -15.23 6.48
N TYR A 193 1.03 -14.05 6.53
CA TYR A 193 -0.36 -13.88 6.96
C TYR A 193 -1.18 -13.20 5.88
N VAL A 194 -2.47 -13.53 5.85
CA VAL A 194 -3.43 -12.90 4.95
C VAL A 194 -3.64 -11.45 5.37
N VAL A 195 -3.52 -10.53 4.40
CA VAL A 195 -3.78 -9.12 4.64
C VAL A 195 -5.28 -8.89 4.95
N PRO A 196 -5.61 -7.98 5.85
CA PRO A 196 -7.00 -7.56 6.05
C PRO A 196 -7.60 -6.94 4.79
N ASN A 197 -8.92 -6.96 4.68
CA ASN A 197 -9.62 -6.30 3.59
C ASN A 197 -9.26 -4.83 3.50
N ILE A 198 -9.12 -4.33 2.28
CA ILE A 198 -8.92 -2.91 2.02
C ILE A 198 -10.16 -2.15 2.51
N PRO A 199 -9.98 -1.01 3.23
CA PRO A 199 -11.11 -0.21 3.71
C PRO A 199 -12.04 0.25 2.59
N THR A 200 -13.29 0.55 2.92
CA THR A 200 -14.26 1.11 1.98
C THR A 200 -13.74 2.39 1.34
N ASP A 201 -13.05 3.23 2.11
CA ASP A 201 -12.25 4.34 1.58
C ASP A 201 -10.81 3.85 1.37
N PRO A 202 -10.41 3.52 0.14
CA PRO A 202 -9.11 2.94 -0.14
C PRO A 202 -7.93 3.93 -0.01
N SER A 203 -8.19 5.18 0.31
CA SER A 203 -7.13 6.14 0.66
C SER A 203 -6.67 6.00 2.12
N GLN A 204 -7.43 5.27 2.94
CA GLN A 204 -7.13 5.04 4.34
C GLN A 204 -6.17 3.87 4.50
N ASP A 205 -5.17 4.06 5.37
CA ASP A 205 -4.23 3.00 5.72
C ASP A 205 -4.85 1.98 6.67
N THR A 206 -4.34 0.76 6.59
CA THR A 206 -4.67 -0.34 7.52
C THR A 206 -3.46 -0.63 8.38
N VAL A 207 -3.53 -0.25 9.66
CA VAL A 207 -2.46 -0.53 10.62
C VAL A 207 -2.58 -1.96 11.13
N ILE A 208 -1.46 -2.69 11.13
CA ILE A 208 -1.36 -4.05 11.65
C ILE A 208 -0.30 -4.03 12.76
N ASN A 209 -0.71 -4.41 13.97
CA ASN A 209 0.19 -4.44 15.11
C ASN A 209 0.72 -5.86 15.32
N TYR A 210 2.03 -6.01 15.31
CA TYR A 210 2.69 -7.26 15.69
C TYR A 210 2.87 -7.28 17.20
N VAL A 211 2.21 -8.24 17.86
CA VAL A 211 2.17 -8.38 19.31
C VAL A 211 3.02 -9.56 19.73
N ALA A 212 3.84 -9.39 20.76
CA ALA A 212 4.67 -10.46 21.28
C ALA A 212 3.82 -11.64 21.76
N ASN A 213 4.18 -12.85 21.36
CA ASN A 213 3.51 -14.08 21.77
C ASN A 213 3.72 -14.35 23.25
N LYS A 214 2.77 -15.03 23.88
CA LYS A 214 2.96 -15.58 25.22
C LYS A 214 4.10 -16.59 25.19
N ALA A 215 4.95 -16.54 26.22
CA ALA A 215 6.05 -17.45 26.40
C ALA A 215 6.38 -17.59 27.87
N LYS A 216 7.00 -18.71 28.25
CA LYS A 216 7.27 -19.04 29.64
C LYS A 216 8.76 -18.97 29.95
N LEU A 217 9.08 -18.54 31.16
CA LEU A 217 10.39 -18.70 31.77
C LEU A 217 10.30 -19.89 32.75
N VAL A 218 11.17 -20.89 32.59
CA VAL A 218 11.29 -22.01 33.46
C VAL A 218 12.66 -21.96 34.14
N VAL A 219 12.68 -21.99 35.46
CA VAL A 219 13.92 -22.06 36.26
C VAL A 219 13.95 -23.38 36.98
N LYS A 220 14.99 -24.16 36.73
CA LYS A 220 15.17 -25.51 37.29
C LYS A 220 16.35 -25.56 38.25
N TYR A 221 16.22 -26.41 39.24
CA TYR A 221 17.25 -26.65 40.26
C TYR A 221 17.46 -28.16 40.34
N VAL A 222 18.54 -28.65 39.72
CA VAL A 222 18.74 -30.08 39.48
C VAL A 222 20.08 -30.56 40.02
N ASP A 223 20.23 -31.88 40.20
CA ASP A 223 21.51 -32.51 40.43
C ASP A 223 22.29 -32.68 39.08
N GLU A 224 23.48 -33.26 39.16
CA GLU A 224 24.33 -33.47 37.97
C GLU A 224 23.75 -34.51 36.99
N LYS A 225 22.76 -35.28 37.41
CA LYS A 225 22.02 -36.23 36.57
C LYS A 225 20.75 -35.63 35.96
N GLY A 226 20.45 -34.35 36.26
CA GLY A 226 19.27 -33.70 35.79
C GLY A 226 18.00 -33.93 36.61
N LYS A 227 18.11 -34.59 37.76
CA LYS A 227 16.96 -34.80 38.66
C LYS A 227 16.66 -33.55 39.44
N ASP A 228 15.36 -33.18 39.53
CA ASP A 228 14.91 -32.03 40.29
C ASP A 228 15.21 -32.22 41.79
N LEU A 229 15.91 -31.25 42.38
CA LEU A 229 16.14 -31.18 43.83
C LEU A 229 15.01 -30.43 44.53
N ILE A 230 14.46 -29.43 43.90
CA ILE A 230 13.25 -28.70 44.27
C ILE A 230 12.42 -28.48 43.02
N PRO A 231 11.10 -28.21 43.16
CA PRO A 231 10.24 -28.02 42.01
C PRO A 231 10.72 -26.87 41.11
N ALA A 232 10.62 -27.04 39.79
CA ALA A 232 10.87 -25.99 38.85
C ALA A 232 9.88 -24.84 39.02
N GLU A 233 10.36 -23.64 38.81
CA GLU A 233 9.55 -22.42 38.85
C GLU A 233 9.21 -22.00 37.43
N THR A 234 7.91 -21.86 37.14
CA THR A 234 7.44 -21.41 35.80
C THR A 234 6.76 -20.06 35.95
N THR A 235 7.23 -19.10 35.13
CA THR A 235 6.65 -17.78 35.10
C THR A 235 6.05 -17.55 33.70
N GLU A 236 4.79 -17.13 33.64
CA GLU A 236 4.11 -16.74 32.42
C GLU A 236 4.56 -15.34 32.03
N GLY A 237 4.90 -15.13 30.75
CA GLY A 237 5.33 -13.86 30.22
C GLY A 237 5.10 -13.78 28.73
N LYS A 238 5.86 -12.92 28.08
CA LYS A 238 5.83 -12.70 26.63
C LYS A 238 7.24 -12.74 26.08
N VAL A 239 7.34 -13.09 24.83
CA VAL A 239 8.61 -13.01 24.07
C VAL A 239 9.22 -11.61 24.22
N GLY A 240 10.50 -11.56 24.55
CA GLY A 240 11.23 -10.33 24.75
C GLY A 240 11.19 -9.74 26.16
N ASP A 241 10.36 -10.29 27.06
CA ASP A 241 10.35 -9.84 28.46
C ASP A 241 11.71 -10.09 29.12
N GLU A 242 12.21 -9.08 29.81
CA GLU A 242 13.47 -9.20 30.57
C GLU A 242 13.27 -10.04 31.82
N TYR A 243 14.24 -10.87 32.12
CA TYR A 243 14.25 -11.65 33.35
C TYR A 243 15.62 -11.69 34.00
N THR A 244 15.62 -11.89 35.31
CA THR A 244 16.81 -12.13 36.13
C THR A 244 16.52 -13.31 37.03
N THR A 245 17.44 -14.27 37.07
CA THR A 245 17.35 -15.44 37.96
C THR A 245 18.60 -15.54 38.84
N THR A 246 18.47 -16.20 39.94
CA THR A 246 19.59 -16.49 40.87
C THR A 246 19.50 -17.91 41.35
N GLY A 247 20.66 -18.52 41.67
CA GLY A 247 20.69 -19.80 42.31
C GLY A 247 20.15 -19.71 43.75
N LYS A 248 19.58 -20.80 44.21
CA LYS A 248 19.08 -20.92 45.60
C LYS A 248 20.01 -21.76 46.47
N VAL A 249 20.05 -21.47 47.74
CA VAL A 249 20.71 -22.37 48.72
C VAL A 249 19.83 -23.59 48.91
N ILE A 250 20.37 -24.77 48.61
CA ILE A 250 19.65 -26.05 48.74
C ILE A 250 20.37 -26.89 49.81
N PRO A 251 19.68 -27.27 50.92
CA PRO A 251 20.31 -28.03 51.97
C PRO A 251 20.99 -29.31 51.47
N GLY A 252 22.25 -29.49 51.88
CA GLY A 252 23.04 -30.66 51.52
C GLY A 252 23.63 -30.62 50.11
N HIS A 253 23.51 -29.52 49.40
CA HIS A 253 24.01 -29.36 48.02
C HIS A 253 24.72 -28.03 47.82
N LEU A 254 25.66 -27.98 46.88
CA LEU A 254 26.35 -26.79 46.44
C LEU A 254 26.13 -26.57 44.96
N LEU A 255 25.88 -25.32 44.58
CA LEU A 255 25.74 -24.90 43.17
C LEU A 255 27.11 -25.00 42.48
N VAL A 256 27.13 -25.69 41.33
CA VAL A 256 28.38 -25.88 40.56
C VAL A 256 28.36 -25.15 39.25
N ARG A 257 27.20 -24.95 38.62
CA ARG A 257 27.07 -24.20 37.37
C ARG A 257 25.63 -23.82 37.10
N VAL A 258 25.47 -22.88 36.19
CA VAL A 258 24.18 -22.52 35.59
C VAL A 258 24.23 -22.85 34.08
N GLU A 259 23.18 -23.48 33.60
CA GLU A 259 22.97 -23.76 32.19
C GLU A 259 21.88 -22.82 31.66
N GLY A 260 22.08 -22.24 30.45
CA GLY A 260 21.25 -21.17 29.94
C GLY A 260 21.71 -19.81 30.49
N ASP A 261 20.98 -18.77 30.15
CA ASP A 261 21.30 -17.39 30.52
C ASP A 261 20.56 -17.02 31.81
N ALA A 262 21.33 -16.81 32.91
CA ALA A 262 20.76 -16.41 34.20
C ALA A 262 19.96 -15.10 34.11
N LYS A 263 20.39 -14.20 33.23
CA LYS A 263 19.72 -12.94 32.89
C LYS A 263 19.56 -12.88 31.39
N GLY A 264 18.43 -12.35 30.92
CA GLY A 264 18.21 -12.21 29.49
C GLY A 264 16.78 -11.80 29.17
N LYS A 265 16.38 -12.12 27.96
CA LYS A 265 15.01 -11.91 27.45
C LYS A 265 14.39 -13.26 27.08
N ILE A 266 13.09 -13.42 27.35
CA ILE A 266 12.37 -14.64 27.00
C ILE A 266 12.39 -14.81 25.48
N GLY A 267 12.86 -15.98 25.01
CA GLY A 267 12.92 -16.31 23.59
C GLY A 267 11.57 -16.68 23.00
N LYS A 268 11.53 -16.84 21.68
CA LYS A 268 10.29 -17.12 20.92
C LYS A 268 9.56 -18.40 21.37
N ASP A 269 10.26 -19.38 21.90
CA ASP A 269 9.72 -20.65 22.37
C ASP A 269 9.78 -20.77 23.89
N GLY A 270 9.96 -19.67 24.61
CA GLY A 270 10.23 -19.64 26.03
C GLY A 270 11.73 -19.72 26.32
N SER A 271 12.08 -19.62 27.60
CA SER A 271 13.47 -19.72 28.06
C SER A 271 13.54 -20.63 29.27
N THR A 272 14.62 -21.40 29.39
CA THR A 272 14.90 -22.26 30.51
C THR A 272 16.28 -21.94 31.11
N VAL A 273 16.33 -21.77 32.42
CA VAL A 273 17.58 -21.60 33.18
C VAL A 273 17.67 -22.74 34.15
N THR A 274 18.79 -23.46 34.11
CA THR A 274 18.99 -24.64 34.95
C THR A 274 20.20 -24.44 35.87
N TYR A 275 19.96 -24.47 37.18
CA TYR A 275 21.00 -24.44 38.21
C TYR A 275 21.34 -25.86 38.59
N VAL A 276 22.61 -26.23 38.47
CA VAL A 276 23.09 -27.59 38.67
C VAL A 276 23.92 -27.67 39.97
N TYR A 277 23.59 -28.62 40.82
CA TYR A 277 24.14 -28.82 42.15
C TYR A 277 24.82 -30.17 42.28
N LYS A 278 25.78 -30.23 43.20
CA LYS A 278 26.38 -31.49 43.68
C LYS A 278 26.17 -31.64 45.17
N PRO A 279 26.19 -32.89 45.69
CA PRO A 279 26.11 -33.13 47.13
C PRO A 279 27.26 -32.49 47.89
N ILE A 280 26.97 -31.97 49.09
CA ILE A 280 28.00 -31.58 50.07
C ILE A 280 28.60 -32.84 50.69
N GLY A 281 29.89 -32.82 51.00
CA GLY A 281 30.58 -33.85 51.79
C GLY A 281 30.23 -33.81 53.28
N SER A 282 30.86 -34.69 54.01
CA SER A 282 30.58 -34.89 55.44
C SER A 282 31.86 -35.14 56.21
N TRP A 283 31.84 -34.73 57.45
CA TRP A 283 32.79 -35.29 58.43
C TRP A 283 32.38 -36.70 58.71
N ILE A 284 33.31 -37.64 58.69
CA ILE A 284 33.04 -39.08 58.95
C ILE A 284 33.84 -39.52 60.14
N PRO A 285 33.24 -39.51 61.36
CA PRO A 285 33.93 -39.97 62.54
C PRO A 285 33.99 -41.53 62.59
N ASN A 286 35.19 -42.10 62.57
CA ASN A 286 35.44 -43.54 62.70
C ASN A 286 35.69 -43.86 64.09
N ILE A 287 34.67 -44.38 64.79
CA ILE A 287 34.72 -44.77 66.22
C ILE A 287 34.81 -46.30 66.30
N PRO A 288 35.89 -46.86 66.85
CA PRO A 288 36.02 -48.32 66.96
C PRO A 288 34.80 -48.97 67.66
N GLY A 289 34.25 -50.01 66.99
CA GLY A 289 33.09 -50.75 67.49
C GLY A 289 31.74 -50.08 67.36
N GLN A 290 31.68 -48.91 66.66
CA GLN A 290 30.44 -48.15 66.43
C GLN A 290 30.16 -47.98 64.94
N PRO A 291 28.85 -47.93 64.60
CA PRO A 291 28.51 -47.58 63.21
C PRO A 291 28.95 -46.16 62.88
N THR A 292 29.27 -45.92 61.57
CA THR A 292 29.64 -44.63 61.09
C THR A 292 28.41 -43.75 60.93
N ASN A 293 28.44 -42.56 61.53
CA ASN A 293 27.39 -41.55 61.45
C ASN A 293 27.99 -40.29 60.80
N PRO A 294 27.93 -40.12 59.46
CA PRO A 294 28.42 -38.92 58.77
C PRO A 294 27.68 -37.68 59.25
N ILE A 295 28.43 -36.60 59.45
CA ILE A 295 27.90 -35.26 59.76
C ILE A 295 28.09 -34.40 58.53
N LYS A 296 26.99 -34.10 57.83
CA LYS A 296 27.02 -33.23 56.60
C LYS A 296 27.66 -31.88 56.94
N TYR A 297 28.52 -31.40 56.04
CA TYR A 297 28.97 -30.04 56.12
C TYR A 297 27.77 -29.10 55.97
N PRO A 298 27.71 -28.01 56.72
CA PRO A 298 26.61 -27.07 56.63
C PRO A 298 26.69 -26.26 55.33
N ASN A 299 25.54 -25.80 54.83
CA ASN A 299 25.47 -24.82 53.80
C ASN A 299 25.81 -23.42 54.31
N ASP A 300 26.38 -22.58 53.50
CA ASP A 300 26.40 -21.14 53.73
C ASP A 300 25.01 -20.59 53.39
N PRO A 301 24.30 -19.96 54.35
CA PRO A 301 22.95 -19.45 54.08
C PRO A 301 22.91 -18.25 53.12
N GLN A 302 24.07 -17.63 52.83
CA GLN A 302 24.16 -16.47 51.98
C GLN A 302 24.76 -16.77 50.60
N ASP A 303 25.37 -17.92 50.42
CA ASP A 303 26.06 -18.30 49.21
C ASP A 303 25.72 -19.74 48.82
N PRO A 304 25.00 -19.96 47.68
CA PRO A 304 24.62 -21.31 47.23
C PRO A 304 25.81 -22.15 46.73
N THR A 305 26.95 -21.54 46.41
CA THR A 305 28.17 -22.23 45.97
C THR A 305 28.98 -22.76 47.14
#